data_b626cfcc2fbab7d33fa6cdaacd3e9b94
#
_entry.id   b626cfcc2fbab7d33fa6cdaacd3e9b94
#
_cell.length_a   1.000
_cell.length_b   1.000
_cell.length_c   1.000
_cell.angle_alpha   90.00
_cell.angle_beta   90.00
_cell.angle_gamma   90.00
#
_symmetry.space_group_name_H-M   'P 1'
#
loop_
_entity.id
_entity.type
_entity.pdbx_description
1 polymer ?
#
loop_
_entity_poly.entity_id
_entity_poly.type
_entity_poly.pdbx_seq_one_letter_code
_entity_poly.pdbx_strand_id
1 'polypeptide(L)'
;MANDKSGEKMNIPKRGLSVSEYERRLDNIQKLMFESKMDAILLTTQVDIEYYTGFKSQFFQSPTRPWYVLIPSSGKPRAIIPTIGESGMRDTWIEDIQTWTSPNPEDDGVSILLSNIKSLMVNHKSLGVPKTLESTLRMPLEDYETLIKNLPGVEIKDANKIMRRVRFVKSEAEIEKIRHICQITSQGFIDLEGFLRAGESEQENCRRFKQHLLKLGVDDSPYIVSGSGQKGYGSIIMGPTDKIIEEGDLFIIDTGS
;
A
#
# COMPACT_ATOMS: atom_id res chain seq x y z
N MET A 1 21.33 4.95 -17.42
CA MET A 1 20.37 5.98 -17.83
C MET A 1 19.68 5.49 -19.07
N ALA A 2 18.41 5.14 -18.96
CA ALA A 2 17.63 4.69 -20.11
C ALA A 2 17.27 5.94 -20.96
N ASN A 3 17.64 5.93 -22.21
CA ASN A 3 17.15 6.91 -23.20
C ASN A 3 15.94 6.30 -23.90
N ASP A 4 14.84 7.03 -23.91
CA ASP A 4 13.77 6.77 -24.87
C ASP A 4 14.33 6.93 -26.31
N LYS A 5 13.79 6.17 -27.26
CA LYS A 5 14.17 6.27 -28.71
C LYS A 5 13.97 7.68 -29.29
N SER A 6 13.27 8.57 -28.58
CA SER A 6 13.11 9.99 -28.93
C SER A 6 14.28 10.90 -28.49
N GLY A 7 15.24 10.38 -27.72
CA GLY A 7 16.39 11.15 -27.20
C GLY A 7 16.05 12.12 -26.06
N GLU A 8 14.81 12.15 -25.58
CA GLU A 8 14.44 12.92 -24.39
C GLU A 8 14.88 12.19 -23.12
N LYS A 9 15.59 12.89 -22.24
CA LYS A 9 15.90 12.37 -20.90
C LYS A 9 14.58 12.18 -20.17
N MET A 10 14.26 10.93 -19.80
CA MET A 10 13.13 10.65 -18.89
C MET A 10 13.26 11.53 -17.65
N ASN A 11 12.25 12.35 -17.40
CA ASN A 11 12.16 13.11 -16.16
C ASN A 11 11.82 12.12 -15.03
N ILE A 12 12.80 11.88 -14.14
CA ILE A 12 12.61 10.98 -12.99
C ILE A 12 11.88 11.76 -11.89
N PRO A 13 10.63 11.43 -11.56
CA PRO A 13 9.90 12.11 -10.52
C PRO A 13 10.55 11.88 -9.15
N LYS A 14 10.47 12.87 -8.27
CA LYS A 14 10.94 12.71 -6.89
C LYS A 14 10.16 11.60 -6.19
N ARG A 15 10.85 10.76 -5.42
CA ARG A 15 10.21 9.80 -4.53
C ARG A 15 9.42 10.52 -3.43
N GLY A 16 8.36 9.89 -2.94
CA GLY A 16 7.45 10.51 -1.97
C GLY A 16 6.52 11.56 -2.61
N LEU A 17 5.78 12.27 -1.81
CA LEU A 17 4.84 13.31 -2.20
C LEU A 17 5.06 14.56 -1.33
N SER A 18 4.59 15.72 -1.79
CA SER A 18 4.63 16.94 -0.99
C SER A 18 3.62 16.89 0.16
N VAL A 19 3.86 17.66 1.20
CA VAL A 19 2.90 17.82 2.32
C VAL A 19 1.55 18.29 1.80
N SER A 20 1.53 19.22 0.85
CA SER A 20 0.29 19.72 0.24
C SER A 20 -0.53 18.64 -0.46
N GLU A 21 0.11 17.59 -0.98
CA GLU A 21 -0.61 16.46 -1.56
C GLU A 21 -1.30 15.61 -0.47
N TYR A 22 -0.64 15.39 0.67
CA TYR A 22 -1.25 14.71 1.81
C TYR A 22 -2.39 15.53 2.42
N GLU A 23 -2.24 16.84 2.54
CA GLU A 23 -3.30 17.75 2.98
C GLU A 23 -4.51 17.70 2.04
N ARG A 24 -4.30 17.73 0.73
CA ARG A 24 -5.37 17.57 -0.26
C ARG A 24 -6.13 16.24 -0.10
N ARG A 25 -5.42 15.15 0.15
CA ARG A 25 -6.03 13.83 0.41
C ARG A 25 -6.84 13.83 1.69
N LEU A 26 -6.32 14.48 2.74
CA LEU A 26 -7.02 14.65 4.01
C LEU A 26 -8.30 15.47 3.82
N ASP A 27 -8.23 16.61 3.15
CA ASP A 27 -9.40 17.45 2.88
C ASP A 27 -10.49 16.68 2.11
N ASN A 28 -10.09 15.90 1.11
CA ASN A 28 -11.03 15.11 0.33
C ASN A 28 -11.72 14.02 1.15
N ILE A 29 -10.99 13.30 1.99
CA ILE A 29 -11.62 12.26 2.82
C ILE A 29 -12.48 12.88 3.91
N GLN A 30 -12.08 13.99 4.53
CA GLN A 30 -12.88 14.69 5.55
C GLN A 30 -14.20 15.22 5.00
N LYS A 31 -14.23 15.74 3.77
CA LYS A 31 -15.48 16.10 3.08
C LYS A 31 -16.42 14.89 2.95
N LEU A 32 -15.91 13.76 2.52
CA LEU A 32 -16.71 12.53 2.41
C LEU A 32 -17.13 11.95 3.76
N MET A 33 -16.29 12.11 4.79
CA MET A 33 -16.64 11.75 6.16
C MET A 33 -17.80 12.60 6.68
N PHE A 34 -17.79 13.90 6.41
CA PHE A 34 -18.89 14.79 6.76
C PHE A 34 -20.22 14.36 6.11
N GLU A 35 -20.19 14.09 4.79
CA GLU A 35 -21.36 13.57 4.05
C GLU A 35 -21.87 12.24 4.62
N SER A 36 -20.95 11.39 5.07
CA SER A 36 -21.23 10.04 5.61
C SER A 36 -21.50 10.02 7.11
N LYS A 37 -21.43 11.19 7.78
CA LYS A 37 -21.57 11.34 9.23
C LYS A 37 -20.63 10.42 10.00
N MET A 38 -19.32 10.50 9.69
CA MET A 38 -18.25 9.76 10.37
C MET A 38 -17.38 10.71 11.18
N ASP A 39 -17.13 10.38 12.46
CA ASP A 39 -16.28 11.18 13.34
C ASP A 39 -14.79 10.86 13.18
N ALA A 40 -14.49 9.60 12.90
CA ALA A 40 -13.12 9.16 12.62
C ALA A 40 -13.09 7.98 11.65
N ILE A 41 -11.94 7.76 11.01
CA ILE A 41 -11.63 6.53 10.25
C ILE A 41 -10.38 5.91 10.85
N LEU A 42 -10.41 4.59 11.09
CA LEU A 42 -9.28 3.78 11.52
C LEU A 42 -8.59 3.16 10.32
N LEU A 43 -7.31 3.48 10.13
CA LEU A 43 -6.42 2.87 9.15
C LEU A 43 -5.46 1.91 9.85
N THR A 44 -5.26 0.71 9.26
CA THR A 44 -4.40 -0.33 9.82
C THR A 44 -3.51 -0.99 8.77
N THR A 45 -3.82 -0.85 7.49
CA THR A 45 -3.04 -1.45 6.40
C THR A 45 -1.90 -0.55 5.95
N GLN A 46 -0.82 -1.15 5.46
CA GLN A 46 0.29 -0.39 4.90
C GLN A 46 -0.17 0.60 3.82
N VAL A 47 -0.99 0.13 2.88
CA VAL A 47 -1.44 0.91 1.73
C VAL A 47 -2.22 2.15 2.16
N ASP A 48 -3.11 2.00 3.15
CA ASP A 48 -3.92 3.11 3.62
C ASP A 48 -3.11 4.09 4.48
N ILE A 49 -2.25 3.57 5.36
CA ILE A 49 -1.37 4.41 6.19
C ILE A 49 -0.40 5.19 5.31
N GLU A 50 0.28 4.53 4.36
CA GLU A 50 1.19 5.20 3.44
C GLU A 50 0.48 6.28 2.62
N TYR A 51 -0.73 6.00 2.14
CA TYR A 51 -1.49 6.94 1.32
C TYR A 51 -1.78 8.27 2.03
N TYR A 52 -2.06 8.25 3.33
CA TYR A 52 -2.38 9.45 4.10
C TYR A 52 -1.20 10.05 4.88
N THR A 53 -0.13 9.29 5.09
CA THR A 53 0.99 9.74 5.92
C THR A 53 2.32 9.82 5.18
N GLY A 54 2.52 9.02 4.15
CA GLY A 54 3.81 8.80 3.50
C GLY A 54 4.72 7.82 4.25
N PHE A 55 4.27 7.28 5.38
CA PHE A 55 5.05 6.35 6.19
C PHE A 55 5.15 4.99 5.52
N LYS A 56 6.38 4.52 5.35
CA LYS A 56 6.71 3.18 4.81
C LYS A 56 7.48 2.38 5.84
N SER A 57 7.12 1.10 5.99
CA SER A 57 7.88 0.18 6.83
C SER A 57 7.72 -1.26 6.37
N GLN A 58 8.81 -2.01 6.36
CA GLN A 58 8.78 -3.46 6.12
C GLN A 58 8.08 -4.24 7.24
N PHE A 59 7.93 -3.64 8.43
CA PHE A 59 7.21 -4.26 9.54
C PHE A 59 5.72 -4.49 9.28
N PHE A 60 5.13 -3.86 8.26
CA PHE A 60 3.78 -4.21 7.82
C PHE A 60 3.66 -5.63 7.26
N GLN A 61 4.76 -6.24 6.84
CA GLN A 61 4.78 -7.64 6.39
C GLN A 61 4.71 -8.63 7.56
N SER A 62 5.07 -8.20 8.77
CA SER A 62 4.94 -9.02 9.97
C SER A 62 3.48 -9.08 10.43
N PRO A 63 2.94 -10.23 10.84
CA PRO A 63 1.60 -10.31 11.44
C PRO A 63 1.52 -9.67 12.83
N THR A 64 2.67 -9.47 13.48
CA THR A 64 2.78 -8.82 14.78
C THR A 64 2.89 -7.30 14.67
N ARG A 65 2.75 -6.60 15.78
CA ARG A 65 2.91 -5.14 15.87
C ARG A 65 1.93 -4.41 14.95
N PRO A 66 0.68 -4.26 15.39
CA PRO A 66 -0.30 -3.46 14.67
C PRO A 66 0.16 -2.01 14.59
N TRP A 67 -0.28 -1.31 13.55
CA TRP A 67 -0.02 0.10 13.31
C TRP A 67 -1.36 0.76 13.08
N TYR A 68 -1.63 1.81 13.82
CA TYR A 68 -2.91 2.50 13.74
C TYR A 68 -2.71 3.96 13.33
N VAL A 69 -3.53 4.43 12.41
CA VAL A 69 -3.68 5.85 12.13
C VAL A 69 -5.16 6.18 12.16
N LEU A 70 -5.50 7.22 12.92
CA LEU A 70 -6.85 7.76 12.96
C LEU A 70 -6.91 9.02 12.10
N ILE A 71 -7.86 9.06 11.16
CA ILE A 71 -8.24 10.28 10.46
C ILE A 71 -9.45 10.84 11.17
N PRO A 72 -9.36 11.99 11.88
CA PRO A 72 -10.51 12.64 12.47
C PRO A 72 -11.36 13.35 11.40
N SER A 73 -12.62 13.63 11.69
CA SER A 73 -13.50 14.42 10.79
C SER A 73 -13.03 15.88 10.61
N SER A 74 -12.17 16.36 11.49
CA SER A 74 -11.48 17.65 11.37
C SER A 74 -10.12 17.62 12.06
N GLY A 75 -9.17 18.41 11.57
CA GLY A 75 -7.79 18.41 12.07
C GLY A 75 -6.91 17.37 11.41
N LYS A 76 -5.68 17.21 11.91
CA LYS A 76 -4.65 16.32 11.33
C LYS A 76 -4.82 14.86 11.78
N PRO A 77 -4.31 13.90 11.01
CA PRO A 77 -4.28 12.49 11.41
C PRO A 77 -3.45 12.28 12.68
N ARG A 78 -3.78 11.22 13.44
CA ARG A 78 -3.05 10.77 14.64
C ARG A 78 -2.48 9.40 14.39
N ALA A 79 -1.18 9.23 14.63
CA ALA A 79 -0.53 7.93 14.57
C ALA A 79 -0.45 7.33 15.97
N ILE A 80 -0.90 6.09 16.12
CA ILE A 80 -0.75 5.28 17.33
C ILE A 80 0.03 4.04 16.90
N ILE A 81 1.31 3.98 17.24
CA ILE A 81 2.26 3.05 16.65
C ILE A 81 3.24 2.49 17.67
N PRO A 82 3.88 1.34 17.41
CA PRO A 82 5.00 0.87 18.25
C PRO A 82 6.14 1.88 18.29
N THR A 83 6.79 2.04 19.42
CA THR A 83 7.92 3.00 19.64
C THR A 83 9.02 2.83 18.59
N ILE A 84 9.25 1.62 18.08
CA ILE A 84 10.25 1.36 17.04
C ILE A 84 9.96 2.12 15.73
N GLY A 85 8.72 2.53 15.49
CA GLY A 85 8.32 3.28 14.30
C GLY A 85 8.30 4.79 14.48
N GLU A 86 8.52 5.28 15.70
CA GLU A 86 8.34 6.70 16.03
C GLU A 86 9.24 7.61 15.18
N SER A 87 10.53 7.29 15.08
CA SER A 87 11.48 8.09 14.29
C SER A 87 11.04 8.22 12.83
N GLY A 88 10.70 7.09 12.17
CA GLY A 88 10.26 7.13 10.79
C GLY A 88 8.91 7.84 10.58
N MET A 89 8.00 7.79 11.57
CA MET A 89 6.74 8.54 11.49
C MET A 89 6.99 10.05 11.66
N ARG A 90 7.93 10.46 12.51
CA ARG A 90 8.33 11.86 12.69
C ARG A 90 8.95 12.48 11.43
N ASP A 91 9.55 11.67 10.57
CA ASP A 91 10.07 12.11 9.27
C ASP A 91 8.96 12.40 8.24
N THR A 92 7.69 12.10 8.59
CA THR A 92 6.52 12.44 7.77
C THR A 92 5.91 13.78 8.18
N TRP A 93 4.76 14.11 7.64
CA TRP A 93 4.01 15.32 7.99
C TRP A 93 3.09 15.15 9.22
N ILE A 94 3.09 13.96 9.86
CA ILE A 94 2.25 13.65 11.02
C ILE A 94 2.87 14.23 12.29
N GLU A 95 2.10 15.01 13.03
CA GLU A 95 2.54 15.69 14.27
C GLU A 95 2.10 14.99 15.53
N ASP A 96 0.86 14.43 15.56
CA ASP A 96 0.31 13.72 16.71
C ASP A 96 0.71 12.23 16.63
N ILE A 97 1.76 11.87 17.34
CA ILE A 97 2.31 10.52 17.36
C ILE A 97 2.33 10.02 18.80
N GLN A 98 1.59 8.95 19.05
CA GLN A 98 1.54 8.27 20.34
C GLN A 98 2.10 6.86 20.18
N THR A 99 2.88 6.42 21.15
CA THR A 99 3.59 5.15 21.03
C THR A 99 3.42 4.27 22.27
N TRP A 100 3.61 2.98 22.06
CA TRP A 100 3.74 1.98 23.13
C TRP A 100 4.97 1.11 22.90
N THR A 101 5.47 0.48 23.96
CA THR A 101 6.57 -0.48 23.86
C THR A 101 6.03 -1.80 23.33
N SER A 102 6.48 -2.24 22.17
CA SER A 102 6.07 -3.49 21.52
C SER A 102 7.28 -4.45 21.41
N PRO A 103 7.10 -5.77 21.56
CA PRO A 103 5.83 -6.45 21.82
C PRO A 103 5.33 -6.26 23.26
N ASN A 104 4.02 -6.10 23.41
CA ASN A 104 3.35 -6.11 24.69
C ASN A 104 2.17 -7.09 24.64
N PRO A 105 2.32 -8.32 25.16
CA PRO A 105 1.29 -9.36 25.06
C PRO A 105 -0.04 -9.01 25.74
N GLU A 106 -0.03 -8.09 26.70
CA GLU A 106 -1.23 -7.70 27.45
C GLU A 106 -1.99 -6.56 26.76
N ASP A 107 -1.27 -5.65 26.09
CA ASP A 107 -1.87 -4.49 25.39
C ASP A 107 -0.95 -3.96 24.29
N ASP A 108 -1.07 -4.49 23.10
CA ASP A 108 -0.27 -4.06 21.94
C ASP A 108 -0.85 -2.77 21.30
N GLY A 109 -1.12 -1.75 22.15
CA GLY A 109 -1.55 -0.41 21.78
C GLY A 109 -3.07 -0.19 21.72
N VAL A 110 -3.87 -1.18 22.08
CA VAL A 110 -5.35 -1.12 21.99
C VAL A 110 -5.92 -0.10 22.97
N SER A 111 -5.41 0.00 24.18
CA SER A 111 -5.88 0.99 25.16
C SER A 111 -5.62 2.42 24.71
N ILE A 112 -4.47 2.70 24.11
CA ILE A 112 -4.13 4.03 23.57
C ILE A 112 -5.06 4.33 22.40
N LEU A 113 -5.24 3.37 21.48
CA LEU A 113 -6.16 3.50 20.35
C LEU A 113 -7.58 3.80 20.82
N LEU A 114 -8.09 3.04 21.79
CA LEU A 114 -9.41 3.21 22.35
C LEU A 114 -9.63 4.61 22.95
N SER A 115 -8.66 5.10 23.73
CA SER A 115 -8.68 6.45 24.30
C SER A 115 -8.77 7.54 23.23
N ASN A 116 -7.97 7.39 22.16
CA ASN A 116 -7.99 8.32 21.04
C ASN A 116 -9.31 8.27 20.27
N ILE A 117 -9.85 7.09 19.99
CA ILE A 117 -11.16 6.97 19.35
C ILE A 117 -12.23 7.66 20.19
N LYS A 118 -12.30 7.37 21.49
CA LYS A 118 -13.29 8.01 22.40
C LYS A 118 -13.22 9.55 22.36
N SER A 119 -12.02 10.10 22.29
CA SER A 119 -11.83 11.56 22.22
C SER A 119 -12.36 12.18 20.92
N LEU A 120 -12.50 11.40 19.86
CA LEU A 120 -12.97 11.82 18.54
C LEU A 120 -14.49 11.62 18.35
N MET A 121 -15.16 10.86 19.20
CA MET A 121 -16.60 10.53 19.08
C MET A 121 -17.51 11.66 19.56
N VAL A 122 -17.43 12.80 18.89
CA VAL A 122 -18.07 14.05 19.38
C VAL A 122 -19.44 14.29 18.77
N ASN A 123 -19.60 14.11 17.46
CA ASN A 123 -20.79 14.57 16.74
C ASN A 123 -21.80 13.44 16.44
N HIS A 124 -21.32 12.33 15.89
CA HIS A 124 -22.15 11.26 15.36
C HIS A 124 -21.93 9.93 16.08
N LYS A 125 -20.94 9.85 16.95
CA LYS A 125 -20.49 8.63 17.61
C LYS A 125 -20.30 7.50 16.60
N SER A 126 -19.53 7.75 15.54
CA SER A 126 -19.32 6.77 14.47
C SER A 126 -17.86 6.66 14.06
N LEU A 127 -17.40 5.42 13.98
CA LEU A 127 -16.06 5.04 13.56
C LEU A 127 -16.14 4.33 12.20
N GLY A 128 -15.48 4.87 11.20
CA GLY A 128 -15.28 4.24 9.91
C GLY A 128 -14.14 3.21 9.99
N VAL A 129 -14.40 2.02 9.46
CA VAL A 129 -13.37 0.97 9.25
C VAL A 129 -13.50 0.40 7.85
N PRO A 130 -12.42 -0.08 7.21
CA PRO A 130 -12.55 -0.83 5.96
C PRO A 130 -13.27 -2.15 6.26
N LYS A 131 -14.50 -2.31 5.75
CA LYS A 131 -15.41 -3.37 6.18
C LYS A 131 -15.94 -4.25 5.04
N THR A 132 -15.95 -3.74 3.82
CA THR A 132 -16.59 -4.41 2.68
C THR A 132 -15.57 -5.06 1.75
N LEU A 133 -16.01 -5.53 0.58
CA LEU A 133 -15.21 -6.25 -0.41
C LEU A 133 -13.88 -5.55 -0.73
N GLU A 134 -12.85 -6.36 -0.94
CA GLU A 134 -11.50 -5.91 -1.31
C GLU A 134 -10.89 -4.95 -0.28
N SER A 135 -11.24 -5.12 0.98
CA SER A 135 -10.65 -4.40 2.10
C SER A 135 -10.26 -5.36 3.22
N THR A 136 -9.36 -4.90 4.07
CA THR A 136 -8.88 -5.67 5.21
C THR A 136 -8.62 -4.75 6.39
N LEU A 137 -8.84 -5.27 7.59
CA LEU A 137 -8.43 -4.64 8.83
C LEU A 137 -7.24 -5.44 9.38
N ARG A 138 -6.05 -4.81 9.39
CA ARG A 138 -4.82 -5.47 9.84
C ARG A 138 -4.63 -5.24 11.33
N MET A 139 -5.35 -6.00 12.13
CA MET A 139 -5.19 -6.12 13.58
C MET A 139 -5.66 -7.50 14.04
N PRO A 140 -5.22 -8.00 15.20
CA PRO A 140 -5.76 -9.22 15.78
C PRO A 140 -7.27 -9.12 15.97
N LEU A 141 -7.99 -10.22 15.73
CA LEU A 141 -9.45 -10.24 15.87
C LEU A 141 -9.86 -9.97 17.33
N GLU A 142 -9.14 -10.52 18.31
CA GLU A 142 -9.39 -10.30 19.74
C GLU A 142 -9.24 -8.83 20.13
N ASP A 143 -8.24 -8.14 19.54
CA ASP A 143 -8.03 -6.69 19.74
C ASP A 143 -9.21 -5.89 19.17
N TYR A 144 -9.70 -6.29 18.00
CA TYR A 144 -10.87 -5.67 17.39
C TYR A 144 -12.14 -5.88 18.22
N GLU A 145 -12.38 -7.10 18.71
CA GLU A 145 -13.51 -7.44 19.58
C GLU A 145 -13.43 -6.64 20.89
N THR A 146 -12.23 -6.53 21.47
CA THR A 146 -11.98 -5.73 22.67
C THR A 146 -12.25 -4.25 22.41
N LEU A 147 -11.81 -3.72 21.26
CA LEU A 147 -12.09 -2.36 20.85
C LEU A 147 -13.59 -2.09 20.77
N ILE A 148 -14.34 -2.92 20.06
CA ILE A 148 -15.79 -2.75 19.87
C ILE A 148 -16.55 -2.87 21.19
N LYS A 149 -16.20 -3.84 22.03
CA LYS A 149 -16.82 -4.02 23.36
C LYS A 149 -16.66 -2.79 24.24
N ASN A 150 -15.56 -2.06 24.10
CA ASN A 150 -15.26 -0.86 24.90
C ASN A 150 -15.70 0.46 24.23
N LEU A 151 -16.42 0.40 23.12
CA LEU A 151 -17.02 1.52 22.41
C LEU A 151 -18.56 1.46 22.41
N PRO A 152 -19.24 1.38 23.59
CA PRO A 152 -20.69 1.29 23.63
C PRO A 152 -21.34 2.54 23.00
N GLY A 153 -22.31 2.30 22.12
CA GLY A 153 -23.02 3.39 21.44
C GLY A 153 -22.27 4.03 20.28
N VAL A 154 -21.09 3.55 19.92
CA VAL A 154 -20.39 3.95 18.70
C VAL A 154 -20.83 3.06 17.55
N GLU A 155 -21.31 3.67 16.46
CA GLU A 155 -21.68 2.98 15.24
C GLU A 155 -20.43 2.67 14.42
N ILE A 156 -20.22 1.40 14.05
CA ILE A 156 -19.13 0.98 13.16
C ILE A 156 -19.61 1.02 11.71
N LYS A 157 -19.13 2.01 10.96
CA LYS A 157 -19.51 2.25 9.55
C LYS A 157 -18.45 1.70 8.59
N ASP A 158 -18.89 1.39 7.36
CA ASP A 158 -17.96 1.08 6.29
C ASP A 158 -17.32 2.36 5.72
N ALA A 159 -16.00 2.48 5.86
CA ALA A 159 -15.23 3.57 5.28
C ALA A 159 -14.67 3.22 3.88
N ASN A 160 -14.68 1.94 3.48
CA ASN A 160 -14.01 1.49 2.25
C ASN A 160 -14.49 2.26 1.01
N LYS A 161 -15.80 2.47 0.90
CA LYS A 161 -16.39 3.17 -0.25
C LYS A 161 -15.85 4.60 -0.42
N ILE A 162 -15.74 5.37 0.67
CA ILE A 162 -15.25 6.76 0.59
C ILE A 162 -13.72 6.80 0.44
N MET A 163 -12.98 5.88 1.06
CA MET A 163 -11.53 5.75 0.88
C MET A 163 -11.19 5.41 -0.58
N ARG A 164 -11.89 4.46 -1.19
CA ARG A 164 -11.73 4.12 -2.62
C ARG A 164 -12.04 5.32 -3.51
N ARG A 165 -13.10 6.09 -3.22
CA ARG A 165 -13.48 7.27 -4.01
C ARG A 165 -12.36 8.31 -4.04
N VAL A 166 -11.69 8.56 -2.91
CA VAL A 166 -10.53 9.48 -2.86
C VAL A 166 -9.38 8.96 -3.72
N ARG A 167 -9.11 7.64 -3.70
CA ARG A 167 -8.00 7.01 -4.43
C ARG A 167 -8.27 6.82 -5.92
N PHE A 168 -9.54 6.78 -6.36
CA PHE A 168 -9.89 6.60 -7.78
C PHE A 168 -9.49 7.78 -8.64
N VAL A 169 -9.62 9.01 -8.15
CA VAL A 169 -9.24 10.22 -8.86
C VAL A 169 -7.79 10.57 -8.49
N LYS A 170 -6.88 10.30 -9.42
CA LYS A 170 -5.44 10.54 -9.21
C LYS A 170 -5.12 12.03 -9.37
N SER A 171 -4.18 12.51 -8.55
CA SER A 171 -3.58 13.83 -8.74
C SER A 171 -2.53 13.81 -9.87
N GLU A 172 -2.14 14.98 -10.35
CA GLU A 172 -1.05 15.10 -11.33
C GLU A 172 0.26 14.49 -10.80
N ALA A 173 0.56 14.67 -9.50
CA ALA A 173 1.74 14.08 -8.88
C ALA A 173 1.69 12.54 -8.85
N GLU A 174 0.51 11.94 -8.67
CA GLU A 174 0.31 10.49 -8.78
C GLU A 174 0.41 10.02 -10.23
N ILE A 175 -0.18 10.75 -11.17
CA ILE A 175 -0.14 10.43 -12.60
C ILE A 175 1.31 10.47 -13.13
N GLU A 176 2.11 11.45 -12.72
CA GLU A 176 3.52 11.54 -13.10
C GLU A 176 4.30 10.29 -12.69
N LYS A 177 4.10 9.82 -11.45
CA LYS A 177 4.77 8.61 -10.95
C LYS A 177 4.30 7.35 -11.65
N ILE A 178 2.99 7.20 -11.85
CA ILE A 178 2.41 6.07 -12.57
C ILE A 178 2.94 6.04 -14.01
N ARG A 179 2.97 7.18 -14.69
CA ARG A 179 3.52 7.28 -16.05
C ARG A 179 4.97 6.85 -16.11
N HIS A 180 5.79 7.32 -15.16
CA HIS A 180 7.21 6.98 -15.10
C HIS A 180 7.43 5.48 -14.90
N ILE A 181 6.73 4.86 -13.94
CA ILE A 181 6.92 3.42 -13.70
C ILE A 181 6.39 2.57 -14.88
N CYS A 182 5.27 2.97 -15.49
CA CYS A 182 4.77 2.31 -16.71
C CYS A 182 5.76 2.38 -17.86
N GLN A 183 6.44 3.51 -18.07
CA GLN A 183 7.47 3.66 -19.10
C GLN A 183 8.67 2.72 -18.85
N ILE A 184 9.16 2.66 -17.60
CA ILE A 184 10.26 1.75 -17.23
C ILE A 184 9.85 0.29 -17.43
N THR A 185 8.68 -0.09 -16.94
CA THR A 185 8.21 -1.47 -17.05
C THR A 185 7.99 -1.87 -18.51
N SER A 186 7.40 -0.97 -19.32
CA SER A 186 7.24 -1.18 -20.76
C SER A 186 8.59 -1.37 -21.47
N GLN A 187 9.60 -0.57 -21.11
CA GLN A 187 10.95 -0.74 -21.66
C GLN A 187 11.53 -2.10 -21.27
N GLY A 188 11.33 -2.54 -20.01
CA GLY A 188 11.73 -3.87 -19.57
C GLY A 188 11.14 -5.00 -20.42
N PHE A 189 9.86 -4.89 -20.79
CA PHE A 189 9.21 -5.85 -21.69
C PHE A 189 9.73 -5.77 -23.13
N ILE A 190 10.03 -4.58 -23.64
CA ILE A 190 10.63 -4.41 -24.97
C ILE A 190 12.01 -5.08 -25.02
N ASP A 191 12.78 -4.98 -23.97
CA ASP A 191 14.14 -5.51 -23.89
C ASP A 191 14.19 -7.04 -23.66
N LEU A 192 13.05 -7.71 -23.37
CA LEU A 192 12.96 -9.15 -23.12
C LEU A 192 13.64 -9.99 -24.22
N GLU A 193 13.43 -9.64 -25.47
CA GLU A 193 14.03 -10.33 -26.62
C GLU A 193 15.56 -10.45 -26.50
N GLY A 194 16.21 -9.45 -25.90
CA GLY A 194 17.67 -9.43 -25.75
C GLY A 194 18.22 -10.46 -24.74
N PHE A 195 17.40 -10.94 -23.82
CA PHE A 195 17.89 -11.81 -22.73
C PHE A 195 17.02 -13.02 -22.39
N LEU A 196 15.86 -13.17 -23.02
CA LEU A 196 15.06 -14.40 -22.88
C LEU A 196 15.82 -15.58 -23.52
N ARG A 197 15.80 -16.74 -22.88
CA ARG A 197 16.52 -17.93 -23.35
C ARG A 197 15.63 -19.17 -23.28
N ALA A 198 15.40 -19.80 -24.44
CA ALA A 198 14.97 -21.19 -24.49
C ALA A 198 16.09 -22.11 -24.00
N GLY A 199 15.74 -23.25 -23.43
CA GLY A 199 16.67 -24.16 -22.78
C GLY A 199 16.96 -23.80 -21.31
N GLU A 200 16.45 -22.69 -20.80
CA GLU A 200 16.56 -22.30 -19.41
C GLU A 200 15.19 -22.31 -18.72
N SER A 201 15.17 -22.34 -17.37
CA SER A 201 13.92 -22.41 -16.62
C SER A 201 13.13 -21.09 -16.64
N GLU A 202 11.83 -21.19 -16.35
CA GLU A 202 10.97 -20.01 -16.08
C GLU A 202 11.58 -19.13 -14.98
N GLN A 203 12.07 -19.75 -13.89
CA GLN A 203 12.70 -19.02 -12.78
C GLN A 203 13.92 -18.22 -13.23
N GLU A 204 14.79 -18.78 -14.04
CA GLU A 204 16.01 -18.08 -14.46
C GLU A 204 15.69 -16.91 -15.40
N ASN A 205 14.75 -17.12 -16.32
CA ASN A 205 14.29 -16.06 -17.22
C ASN A 205 13.58 -14.93 -16.44
N CYS A 206 12.72 -15.25 -15.48
CA CYS A 206 12.05 -14.27 -14.62
C CYS A 206 13.03 -13.54 -13.70
N ARG A 207 14.04 -14.23 -13.14
CA ARG A 207 15.11 -13.61 -12.34
C ARG A 207 15.86 -12.57 -13.16
N ARG A 208 16.21 -12.88 -14.40
CA ARG A 208 16.88 -11.98 -15.34
C ARG A 208 16.02 -10.75 -15.65
N PHE A 209 14.71 -10.97 -15.86
CA PHE A 209 13.76 -9.89 -16.06
C PHE A 209 13.67 -8.96 -14.84
N LYS A 210 13.53 -9.52 -13.64
CA LYS A 210 13.54 -8.74 -12.39
C LYS A 210 14.83 -7.93 -12.23
N GLN A 211 15.99 -8.53 -12.47
CA GLN A 211 17.27 -7.83 -12.45
C GLN A 211 17.33 -6.69 -13.46
N HIS A 212 16.75 -6.89 -14.65
CA HIS A 212 16.71 -5.87 -15.68
C HIS A 212 15.82 -4.69 -15.28
N LEU A 213 14.63 -4.94 -14.73
CA LEU A 213 13.75 -3.90 -14.21
C LEU A 213 14.45 -3.06 -13.12
N LEU A 214 15.15 -3.69 -12.17
CA LEU A 214 15.94 -2.98 -11.15
C LEU A 214 17.05 -2.11 -11.77
N LYS A 215 17.73 -2.56 -12.83
CA LYS A 215 18.73 -1.78 -13.56
C LYS A 215 18.11 -0.57 -14.29
N LEU A 216 16.88 -0.69 -14.76
CA LEU A 216 16.14 0.40 -15.38
C LEU A 216 15.65 1.45 -14.37
N GLY A 217 15.67 1.14 -13.07
CA GLY A 217 15.37 2.10 -12.00
C GLY A 217 14.09 1.82 -11.22
N VAL A 218 13.47 0.65 -11.39
CA VAL A 218 12.37 0.20 -10.54
C VAL A 218 12.90 -0.03 -9.12
N ASP A 219 12.17 0.41 -8.10
CA ASP A 219 12.56 0.24 -6.71
C ASP A 219 12.41 -1.20 -6.23
N ASP A 220 11.33 -1.88 -6.66
CA ASP A 220 11.08 -3.30 -6.41
C ASP A 220 10.14 -3.87 -7.48
N SER A 221 10.21 -5.18 -7.68
CA SER A 221 9.21 -5.97 -8.41
C SER A 221 8.65 -7.00 -7.42
N PRO A 222 7.55 -6.67 -6.75
CA PRO A 222 7.07 -7.42 -5.58
C PRO A 222 6.58 -8.80 -5.92
N TYR A 223 6.16 -9.01 -7.15
CA TYR A 223 5.76 -10.34 -7.65
C TYR A 223 6.07 -10.49 -9.13
N ILE A 224 6.27 -11.73 -9.54
CA ILE A 224 6.24 -12.16 -10.93
C ILE A 224 5.40 -13.44 -10.98
N VAL A 225 4.32 -13.38 -11.75
CA VAL A 225 3.54 -14.55 -12.15
C VAL A 225 4.00 -14.95 -13.55
N SER A 226 4.22 -16.22 -13.78
CA SER A 226 4.64 -16.70 -15.10
C SER A 226 4.17 -18.12 -15.37
N GLY A 227 4.16 -18.47 -16.64
CA GLY A 227 3.91 -19.83 -17.11
C GLY A 227 4.32 -20.00 -18.55
N SER A 228 4.69 -21.22 -18.93
CA SER A 228 5.13 -21.53 -20.29
C SER A 228 4.53 -22.82 -20.83
N GLY A 229 4.49 -22.97 -22.16
CA GLY A 229 4.12 -24.20 -22.84
C GLY A 229 3.69 -24.01 -24.30
N GLN A 230 3.76 -25.07 -25.09
CA GLN A 230 3.44 -25.06 -26.52
C GLN A 230 1.96 -24.72 -26.82
N LYS A 231 1.06 -25.08 -25.89
CA LYS A 231 -0.40 -24.84 -26.02
C LYS A 231 -0.87 -23.77 -25.04
N GLY A 232 0.05 -22.97 -24.51
CA GLY A 232 -0.22 -22.00 -23.44
C GLY A 232 0.22 -22.55 -22.07
N TYR A 233 -0.29 -21.91 -21.04
CA TYR A 233 0.07 -22.17 -19.65
C TYR A 233 -1.10 -22.80 -18.89
N GLY A 234 -0.78 -23.71 -17.96
CA GLY A 234 -1.80 -24.38 -17.14
C GLY A 234 -2.33 -23.56 -15.97
N SER A 235 -1.58 -22.51 -15.57
CA SER A 235 -1.97 -21.59 -14.49
C SER A 235 -1.39 -20.20 -14.75
N ILE A 236 -2.19 -19.17 -14.44
CA ILE A 236 -1.80 -17.75 -14.59
C ILE A 236 -1.62 -17.05 -13.24
N ILE A 237 -1.64 -17.78 -12.14
CA ILE A 237 -1.55 -17.21 -10.78
C ILE A 237 -0.32 -17.73 -10.01
N MET A 238 0.46 -18.58 -10.64
CA MET A 238 1.65 -19.17 -9.99
C MET A 238 2.91 -18.40 -10.35
N GLY A 239 3.85 -18.39 -9.42
CA GLY A 239 5.20 -17.90 -9.69
C GLY A 239 5.96 -18.82 -10.65
N PRO A 240 7.12 -18.35 -11.16
CA PRO A 240 7.96 -19.11 -12.05
C PRO A 240 8.44 -20.42 -11.40
N THR A 241 8.52 -21.47 -12.22
CA THR A 241 8.94 -22.81 -11.80
C THR A 241 10.28 -23.22 -12.43
N ASP A 242 10.77 -24.40 -12.09
CA ASP A 242 11.96 -25.01 -12.71
C ASP A 242 11.69 -25.59 -14.11
N LYS A 243 10.48 -25.44 -14.64
CA LYS A 243 10.13 -25.87 -15.99
C LYS A 243 11.04 -25.21 -17.00
N ILE A 244 11.64 -26.01 -17.87
CA ILE A 244 12.47 -25.53 -18.97
C ILE A 244 11.57 -25.00 -20.08
N ILE A 245 11.87 -23.79 -20.55
CA ILE A 245 11.19 -23.16 -21.69
C ILE A 245 11.81 -23.73 -22.97
N GLU A 246 10.96 -24.27 -23.84
CA GLU A 246 11.38 -24.83 -25.12
C GLU A 246 11.13 -23.82 -26.27
N GLU A 247 11.82 -24.02 -27.39
CA GLU A 247 11.54 -23.25 -28.61
C GLU A 247 10.10 -23.49 -29.07
N GLY A 248 9.37 -22.42 -29.36
CA GLY A 248 7.96 -22.48 -29.74
C GLY A 248 6.98 -22.48 -28.57
N ASP A 249 7.45 -22.46 -27.32
CA ASP A 249 6.59 -22.24 -26.16
C ASP A 249 6.03 -20.82 -26.14
N LEU A 250 4.77 -20.71 -25.74
CA LEU A 250 4.23 -19.44 -25.26
C LEU A 250 4.78 -19.21 -23.84
N PHE A 251 5.35 -18.06 -23.60
CA PHE A 251 5.79 -17.65 -22.25
C PHE A 251 5.09 -16.37 -21.86
N ILE A 252 4.39 -16.39 -20.71
CA ILE A 252 3.68 -15.24 -20.15
C ILE A 252 4.41 -14.74 -18.90
N ILE A 253 4.45 -13.43 -18.74
CA ILE A 253 4.93 -12.76 -17.53
C ILE A 253 3.89 -11.70 -17.14
N ASP A 254 3.44 -11.74 -15.88
CA ASP A 254 2.67 -10.69 -15.24
C ASP A 254 3.43 -10.20 -14.00
N THR A 255 3.61 -8.90 -13.86
CA THR A 255 4.42 -8.32 -12.80
C THR A 255 3.89 -6.95 -12.36
N GLY A 256 4.14 -6.62 -11.09
CA GLY A 256 4.06 -5.27 -10.56
C GLY A 256 5.44 -4.61 -10.45
N SER A 257 5.44 -3.28 -10.42
CA SER A 257 6.64 -2.46 -10.24
C SER A 257 6.31 -1.20 -9.46
#